data_a49ed794f77ba7d446a0a36ebe625cfa
#
_entry.id   a49ed794f77ba7d446a0a36ebe625cfa
#
_cell.length_a   1.000
_cell.length_b   1.000
_cell.length_c   1.000
_cell.angle_alpha   90.00
_cell.angle_beta   90.00
_cell.angle_gamma   90.00
#
_symmetry.space_group_name_H-M   'P 1'
#
loop_
_entity.id
_entity.type
_entity.pdbx_description
1 polymer ?
#
loop_
_entity_poly.entity_id
_entity_poly.type
_entity_poly.pdbx_seq_one_letter_code
_entity_poly.pdbx_strand_id
1 'polypeptide(L)'
;NIVKMIDETIAHAVHAAIGEHSLISTEMVEQARRPFIGVFLRPEDCTFTPEECDDLTADQLTNILSDQAHKVYEAKEQALGSPIMRELERVVLLKNVDSKWMDHIDAMTELRNGIGLRAYGQYDPVVEYKREGFDMFDAMIDSIREDTVRMIFLAQVRTREEPKREQVAKETGAAGATDGSVKAEPKRAGKKPGPNDPCPCGSGKKYKKCCYLKPDDPYK
;
A
#
# COMPACT_ATOMS: atom_id res chain seq x y z
N ASN A 1 -8.41 -0.63 -17.21
CA ASN A 1 -9.25 0.28 -16.41
C ASN A 1 -8.45 1.44 -15.78
N ILE A 2 -7.19 1.26 -15.39
CA ILE A 2 -6.35 2.34 -14.82
C ILE A 2 -6.08 3.44 -15.85
N VAL A 3 -5.78 3.08 -17.10
CA VAL A 3 -5.57 4.06 -18.18
C VAL A 3 -6.79 4.98 -18.33
N LYS A 4 -7.99 4.40 -18.30
CA LYS A 4 -9.23 5.20 -18.32
C LYS A 4 -9.35 6.14 -17.11
N MET A 5 -8.93 5.70 -15.90
CA MET A 5 -8.91 6.57 -14.72
C MET A 5 -7.92 7.72 -14.87
N ILE A 6 -6.77 7.47 -15.51
CA ILE A 6 -5.78 8.52 -15.82
C ILE A 6 -6.42 9.58 -16.74
N ASP A 7 -7.07 9.15 -17.82
CA ASP A 7 -7.71 10.06 -18.76
C ASP A 7 -8.86 10.85 -18.12
N GLU A 8 -9.70 10.20 -17.32
CA GLU A 8 -10.79 10.86 -16.59
C GLU A 8 -10.26 11.88 -15.57
N THR A 9 -9.17 11.56 -14.85
CA THR A 9 -8.54 12.49 -13.88
C THR A 9 -7.95 13.72 -14.59
N ILE A 10 -7.31 13.52 -15.74
CA ILE A 10 -6.75 14.61 -16.54
C ILE A 10 -7.87 15.47 -17.10
N ALA A 11 -8.90 14.86 -17.71
CA ALA A 11 -10.04 15.57 -18.25
C ALA A 11 -10.76 16.41 -17.18
N HIS A 12 -10.94 15.85 -15.97
CA HIS A 12 -11.52 16.56 -14.85
C HIS A 12 -10.68 17.77 -14.43
N ALA A 13 -9.35 17.62 -14.32
CA ALA A 13 -8.45 18.72 -13.94
C ALA A 13 -8.43 19.83 -15.01
N VAL A 14 -8.40 19.47 -16.29
CA VAL A 14 -8.47 20.44 -17.41
C VAL A 14 -9.81 21.16 -17.39
N HIS A 15 -10.91 20.44 -17.22
CA HIS A 15 -12.25 21.04 -17.20
C HIS A 15 -12.44 21.95 -15.98
N ALA A 16 -11.89 21.58 -14.83
CA ALA A 16 -11.92 22.41 -13.61
C ALA A 16 -11.11 23.71 -13.79
N ALA A 17 -10.01 23.69 -14.55
CA ALA A 17 -9.15 24.85 -14.77
C ALA A 17 -9.68 25.77 -15.88
N ILE A 18 -10.23 25.22 -16.96
CA ILE A 18 -10.64 25.98 -18.13
C ILE A 18 -12.13 26.32 -18.10
N GLY A 19 -12.96 25.41 -17.53
CA GLY A 19 -14.42 25.56 -17.52
C GLY A 19 -15.00 25.62 -18.94
N GLU A 20 -15.99 26.50 -19.14
CA GLU A 20 -16.63 26.76 -20.45
C GLU A 20 -15.98 27.94 -21.21
N HIS A 21 -14.76 28.34 -20.84
CA HIS A 21 -14.07 29.44 -21.51
C HIS A 21 -13.63 29.04 -22.92
N SER A 22 -13.90 29.91 -23.88
CA SER A 22 -13.50 29.70 -25.28
C SER A 22 -12.03 30.10 -25.57
N LEU A 23 -11.44 30.94 -24.72
CA LEU A 23 -10.05 31.37 -24.83
C LEU A 23 -9.27 30.80 -23.63
N ILE A 24 -8.19 30.13 -23.92
CA ILE A 24 -7.33 29.52 -22.91
C ILE A 24 -6.14 30.42 -22.64
N SER A 25 -5.97 30.84 -21.38
CA SER A 25 -4.81 31.58 -20.96
C SER A 25 -3.68 30.66 -20.46
N THR A 26 -2.45 31.15 -20.49
CA THR A 26 -1.29 30.44 -19.92
C THR A 26 -1.48 30.10 -18.45
N GLU A 27 -2.20 30.93 -17.69
CA GLU A 27 -2.52 30.70 -16.29
C GLU A 27 -3.48 29.51 -16.10
N MET A 28 -4.50 29.36 -16.98
CA MET A 28 -5.41 28.20 -16.96
C MET A 28 -4.67 26.90 -17.29
N VAL A 29 -3.76 26.95 -18.28
CA VAL A 29 -2.92 25.80 -18.60
C VAL A 29 -2.04 25.40 -17.40
N GLU A 30 -1.43 26.39 -16.76
CA GLU A 30 -0.62 26.14 -15.57
C GLU A 30 -1.43 25.56 -14.42
N GLN A 31 -2.64 26.06 -14.22
CA GLN A 31 -3.57 25.51 -13.22
C GLN A 31 -3.97 24.06 -13.53
N ALA A 32 -4.22 23.73 -14.81
CA ALA A 32 -4.55 22.36 -15.25
C ALA A 32 -3.37 21.39 -15.05
N ARG A 33 -2.12 21.86 -15.28
CA ARG A 33 -0.90 21.04 -15.16
C ARG A 33 -0.47 20.82 -13.72
N ARG A 34 -0.75 21.77 -12.83
CA ARG A 34 -0.24 21.84 -11.45
C ARG A 34 -0.42 20.54 -10.65
N PRO A 35 -1.54 19.82 -10.70
CA PRO A 35 -1.72 18.57 -9.97
C PRO A 35 -0.77 17.45 -10.42
N PHE A 36 -0.28 17.51 -11.65
CA PHE A 36 0.51 16.46 -12.30
C PHE A 36 2.02 16.72 -12.28
N ILE A 37 2.45 17.94 -11.91
CA ILE A 37 3.86 18.26 -11.76
C ILE A 37 4.46 17.46 -10.60
N GLY A 38 5.54 16.70 -10.89
CA GLY A 38 6.17 15.80 -9.95
C GLY A 38 5.47 14.43 -9.82
N VAL A 39 4.35 14.20 -10.52
CA VAL A 39 3.69 12.90 -10.66
C VAL A 39 4.13 12.23 -11.96
N PHE A 40 3.77 12.78 -13.09
CA PHE A 40 4.22 12.34 -14.42
C PHE A 40 4.69 13.48 -15.32
N LEU A 41 4.51 14.73 -14.91
CA LEU A 41 5.04 15.92 -15.59
C LEU A 41 6.24 16.48 -14.88
N ARG A 42 7.21 16.98 -15.64
CA ARG A 42 8.26 17.88 -15.15
C ARG A 42 7.78 19.32 -15.26
N PRO A 43 8.38 20.27 -14.51
CA PRO A 43 8.02 21.69 -14.61
C PRO A 43 8.09 22.27 -16.03
N GLU A 44 9.03 21.74 -16.85
CA GLU A 44 9.26 22.17 -18.24
C GLU A 44 8.37 21.49 -19.28
N ASP A 45 7.70 20.38 -18.92
CA ASP A 45 6.87 19.61 -19.86
C ASP A 45 5.54 20.33 -20.12
N CYS A 46 5.07 20.31 -21.37
CA CYS A 46 3.77 20.87 -21.77
C CYS A 46 3.57 22.36 -21.39
N THR A 47 4.65 23.16 -21.47
CA THR A 47 4.56 24.63 -21.33
C THR A 47 4.20 25.23 -22.67
N PHE A 48 3.32 26.23 -22.68
CA PHE A 48 2.83 26.88 -23.89
C PHE A 48 3.09 28.38 -23.80
N THR A 49 3.44 28.98 -24.93
CA THR A 49 3.52 30.42 -25.06
C THR A 49 2.11 31.01 -25.17
N PRO A 50 1.93 32.32 -24.88
CA PRO A 50 0.62 32.96 -25.05
C PRO A 50 0.01 32.79 -26.45
N GLU A 51 0.87 32.82 -27.50
CA GLU A 51 0.46 32.65 -28.90
C GLU A 51 -0.04 31.23 -29.19
N GLU A 52 0.57 30.22 -28.56
CA GLU A 52 0.13 28.82 -28.69
C GLU A 52 -1.16 28.54 -27.90
N CYS A 53 -1.41 29.28 -26.83
CA CYS A 53 -2.64 29.17 -26.07
C CYS A 53 -3.87 29.69 -26.81
N ASP A 54 -3.71 30.67 -27.69
CA ASP A 54 -4.83 31.24 -28.48
C ASP A 54 -5.46 30.20 -29.45
N ASP A 55 -4.65 29.24 -29.93
CA ASP A 55 -5.07 28.18 -30.84
C ASP A 55 -5.40 26.85 -30.11
N LEU A 56 -5.18 26.78 -28.77
CA LEU A 56 -5.34 25.57 -27.98
C LEU A 56 -6.79 25.39 -27.54
N THR A 57 -7.29 24.17 -27.67
CA THR A 57 -8.60 23.78 -27.10
C THR A 57 -8.43 22.92 -25.85
N ALA A 58 -9.46 22.87 -25.00
CA ALA A 58 -9.46 22.02 -23.79
C ALA A 58 -9.23 20.54 -24.15
N ASP A 59 -9.83 20.07 -25.24
CA ASP A 59 -9.66 18.69 -25.72
C ASP A 59 -8.23 18.42 -26.18
N GLN A 60 -7.60 19.38 -26.87
CA GLN A 60 -6.21 19.26 -27.29
C GLN A 60 -5.27 19.22 -26.10
N LEU A 61 -5.47 20.09 -25.10
CA LEU A 61 -4.69 20.07 -23.87
C LEU A 61 -4.86 18.73 -23.12
N THR A 62 -6.10 18.25 -23.02
CA THR A 62 -6.39 16.93 -22.41
C THR A 62 -5.64 15.82 -23.14
N ASN A 63 -5.67 15.78 -24.46
CA ASN A 63 -4.96 14.77 -25.26
C ASN A 63 -3.44 14.86 -25.07
N ILE A 64 -2.86 16.05 -25.07
CA ILE A 64 -1.41 16.24 -24.85
C ILE A 64 -0.99 15.72 -23.47
N LEU A 65 -1.75 16.05 -22.43
CA LEU A 65 -1.47 15.59 -21.07
C LEU A 65 -1.67 14.07 -20.94
N SER A 66 -2.72 13.51 -21.54
CA SER A 66 -2.98 12.06 -21.56
C SER A 66 -1.87 11.31 -22.30
N ASP A 67 -1.43 11.78 -23.45
CA ASP A 67 -0.33 11.16 -24.19
C ASP A 67 0.97 11.13 -23.37
N GLN A 68 1.25 12.19 -22.63
CA GLN A 68 2.42 12.24 -21.75
C GLN A 68 2.27 11.27 -20.57
N ALA A 69 1.11 11.20 -19.95
CA ALA A 69 0.82 10.27 -18.88
C ALA A 69 0.95 8.81 -19.34
N HIS A 70 0.40 8.50 -20.54
CA HIS A 70 0.50 7.15 -21.12
C HIS A 70 1.95 6.75 -21.40
N LYS A 71 2.78 7.64 -21.94
CA LYS A 71 4.22 7.37 -22.16
C LYS A 71 4.94 7.02 -20.85
N VAL A 72 4.70 7.78 -19.79
CA VAL A 72 5.31 7.53 -18.48
C VAL A 72 4.79 6.23 -17.86
N TYR A 73 3.50 5.96 -18.02
CA TYR A 73 2.86 4.73 -17.55
C TYR A 73 3.43 3.49 -18.27
N GLU A 74 3.51 3.52 -19.60
CA GLU A 74 4.06 2.44 -20.41
C GLU A 74 5.55 2.18 -20.08
N ALA A 75 6.34 3.25 -19.93
CA ALA A 75 7.74 3.12 -19.51
C ALA A 75 7.88 2.45 -18.16
N LYS A 76 6.98 2.77 -17.21
CA LYS A 76 6.92 2.13 -15.91
C LYS A 76 6.50 0.65 -16.00
N GLU A 77 5.51 0.33 -16.83
CA GLU A 77 5.08 -1.06 -17.07
C GLU A 77 6.21 -1.89 -17.70
N GLN A 78 6.93 -1.34 -18.65
CA GLN A 78 8.10 -2.00 -19.26
C GLN A 78 9.23 -2.25 -18.24
N ALA A 79 9.46 -1.31 -17.33
CA ALA A 79 10.50 -1.43 -16.31
C ALA A 79 10.16 -2.47 -15.23
N LEU A 80 8.90 -2.57 -14.82
CA LEU A 80 8.45 -3.48 -13.76
C LEU A 80 8.04 -4.85 -14.29
N GLY A 81 7.61 -4.92 -15.54
CA GLY A 81 6.94 -6.06 -16.13
C GLY A 81 5.42 -6.07 -15.83
N SER A 82 4.64 -6.53 -16.80
CA SER A 82 3.17 -6.48 -16.74
C SER A 82 2.55 -7.17 -15.51
N PRO A 83 3.03 -8.35 -15.04
CA PRO A 83 2.46 -9.00 -13.87
C PRO A 83 2.60 -8.16 -12.59
N ILE A 84 3.78 -7.56 -12.37
CA ILE A 84 4.04 -6.72 -11.21
C ILE A 84 3.23 -5.42 -11.29
N MET A 85 3.12 -4.86 -12.49
CA MET A 85 2.32 -3.65 -12.71
C MET A 85 0.84 -3.89 -12.39
N ARG A 86 0.24 -5.02 -12.83
CA ARG A 86 -1.16 -5.37 -12.51
C ARG A 86 -1.37 -5.57 -11.00
N GLU A 87 -0.40 -6.17 -10.32
CA GLU A 87 -0.48 -6.32 -8.86
C GLU A 87 -0.36 -4.98 -8.14
N LEU A 88 0.53 -4.10 -8.59
CA LEU A 88 0.65 -2.74 -8.06
C LEU A 88 -0.66 -1.98 -8.20
N GLU A 89 -1.28 -1.98 -9.38
CA GLU A 89 -2.57 -1.35 -9.64
C GLU A 89 -3.65 -1.86 -8.70
N ARG A 90 -3.73 -3.18 -8.54
CA ARG A 90 -4.71 -3.82 -7.67
C ARG A 90 -4.53 -3.40 -6.22
N VAL A 91 -3.31 -3.44 -5.72
CA VAL A 91 -3.00 -3.10 -4.32
C VAL A 91 -3.26 -1.62 -4.05
N VAL A 92 -2.83 -0.73 -4.95
CA VAL A 92 -3.03 0.71 -4.81
C VAL A 92 -4.51 1.07 -4.84
N LEU A 93 -5.26 0.52 -5.81
CA LEU A 93 -6.70 0.79 -5.93
C LEU A 93 -7.45 0.32 -4.68
N LEU A 94 -7.23 -0.93 -4.24
CA LEU A 94 -7.91 -1.47 -3.06
C LEU A 94 -7.60 -0.66 -1.80
N LYS A 95 -6.33 -0.29 -1.60
CA LYS A 95 -5.93 0.52 -0.46
C LYS A 95 -6.63 1.87 -0.42
N ASN A 96 -6.74 2.55 -1.57
CA ASN A 96 -7.41 3.85 -1.65
C ASN A 96 -8.92 3.71 -1.44
N VAL A 97 -9.54 2.71 -2.04
CA VAL A 97 -10.97 2.42 -1.83
C VAL A 97 -11.25 2.18 -0.36
N ASP A 98 -10.49 1.29 0.30
CA ASP A 98 -10.69 0.95 1.71
C ASP A 98 -10.56 2.20 2.61
N SER A 99 -9.52 3.00 2.40
CA SER A 99 -9.30 4.20 3.20
C SER A 99 -10.43 5.23 3.02
N LYS A 100 -10.73 5.58 1.77
CA LYS A 100 -11.74 6.62 1.47
C LYS A 100 -13.16 6.16 1.84
N TRP A 101 -13.43 4.86 1.72
CA TRP A 101 -14.70 4.29 2.14
C TRP A 101 -14.93 4.40 3.65
N MET A 102 -13.90 4.12 4.46
CA MET A 102 -13.99 4.28 5.91
C MET A 102 -14.24 5.74 6.30
N ASP A 103 -13.47 6.67 5.71
CA ASP A 103 -13.64 8.10 5.93
C ASP A 103 -15.06 8.57 5.53
N HIS A 104 -15.60 8.04 4.42
CA HIS A 104 -16.94 8.36 3.95
C HIS A 104 -18.04 7.85 4.90
N ILE A 105 -17.90 6.63 5.46
CA ILE A 105 -18.85 6.10 6.44
C ILE A 105 -18.91 7.00 7.68
N ASP A 106 -17.74 7.44 8.17
CA ASP A 106 -17.66 8.32 9.32
C ASP A 106 -18.32 9.68 9.01
N ALA A 107 -17.99 10.28 7.86
CA ALA A 107 -18.59 11.54 7.41
C ALA A 107 -20.10 11.44 7.21
N MET A 108 -20.61 10.34 6.65
CA MET A 108 -22.07 10.10 6.53
C MET A 108 -22.74 9.94 7.88
N THR A 109 -22.05 9.41 8.88
CA THR A 109 -22.57 9.32 10.24
C THR A 109 -22.66 10.70 10.89
N GLU A 110 -21.67 11.55 10.68
CA GLU A 110 -21.71 12.95 11.14
C GLU A 110 -22.83 13.75 10.45
N LEU A 111 -22.95 13.60 9.12
CA LEU A 111 -24.05 14.21 8.37
C LEU A 111 -25.41 13.81 8.94
N ARG A 112 -25.63 12.53 9.18
CA ARG A 112 -26.90 12.02 9.76
C ARG A 112 -27.19 12.63 11.12
N ASN A 113 -26.16 12.80 11.96
CA ASN A 113 -26.33 13.38 13.28
C ASN A 113 -26.64 14.90 13.23
N GLY A 114 -26.08 15.60 12.24
CA GLY A 114 -26.24 17.06 12.09
C GLY A 114 -27.42 17.51 11.23
N ILE A 115 -27.96 16.64 10.36
CA ILE A 115 -28.92 17.03 9.33
C ILE A 115 -30.24 17.58 9.90
N GLY A 116 -30.63 17.13 11.11
CA GLY A 116 -31.83 17.61 11.79
C GLY A 116 -31.85 19.12 12.04
N LEU A 117 -30.68 19.75 12.13
CA LEU A 117 -30.56 21.20 12.31
C LEU A 117 -31.03 21.99 11.08
N ARG A 118 -31.03 21.38 9.89
CA ARG A 118 -31.56 22.00 8.65
C ARG A 118 -33.05 22.30 8.71
N ALA A 119 -33.81 21.58 9.56
CA ALA A 119 -35.22 21.84 9.76
C ALA A 119 -35.52 23.26 10.30
N TYR A 120 -34.60 23.87 11.04
CA TYR A 120 -34.72 25.26 11.49
C TYR A 120 -34.69 26.26 10.31
N GLY A 121 -34.04 25.89 9.19
CA GLY A 121 -33.98 26.68 7.96
C GLY A 121 -35.15 26.41 7.01
N GLN A 122 -36.20 25.69 7.43
CA GLN A 122 -37.36 25.28 6.61
C GLN A 122 -37.00 24.35 5.45
N TYR A 123 -35.83 23.67 5.52
CA TYR A 123 -35.45 22.62 4.58
C TYR A 123 -35.92 21.26 5.09
N ASP A 124 -36.32 20.39 4.16
CA ASP A 124 -36.63 19.00 4.51
C ASP A 124 -35.31 18.25 4.79
N PRO A 125 -35.07 17.78 6.03
CA PRO A 125 -33.82 17.11 6.38
C PRO A 125 -33.56 15.85 5.56
N VAL A 126 -34.59 15.15 5.08
CA VAL A 126 -34.44 13.94 4.26
C VAL A 126 -33.93 14.27 2.86
N VAL A 127 -34.46 15.36 2.28
CA VAL A 127 -34.01 15.84 0.96
C VAL A 127 -32.56 16.32 1.03
N GLU A 128 -32.22 17.12 2.06
CA GLU A 128 -30.88 17.62 2.27
C GLU A 128 -29.89 16.48 2.54
N TYR A 129 -30.25 15.49 3.35
CA TYR A 129 -29.41 14.31 3.59
C TYR A 129 -29.07 13.55 2.30
N LYS A 130 -30.08 13.37 1.42
CA LYS A 130 -29.85 12.70 0.13
C LYS A 130 -28.93 13.52 -0.79
N ARG A 131 -29.13 14.84 -0.84
CA ARG A 131 -28.33 15.73 -1.67
C ARG A 131 -26.87 15.78 -1.20
N GLU A 132 -26.69 16.13 0.09
CA GLU A 132 -25.35 16.23 0.67
C GLU A 132 -24.62 14.87 0.65
N GLY A 133 -25.33 13.76 0.91
CA GLY A 133 -24.78 12.42 0.85
C GLY A 133 -24.35 12.00 -0.57
N PHE A 134 -25.09 12.42 -1.59
CA PHE A 134 -24.72 12.19 -2.98
C PHE A 134 -23.45 12.99 -3.35
N ASP A 135 -23.41 14.28 -3.00
CA ASP A 135 -22.26 15.14 -3.25
C ASP A 135 -20.99 14.60 -2.55
N MET A 136 -21.14 14.12 -1.30
CA MET A 136 -20.04 13.49 -0.56
C MET A 136 -19.57 12.18 -1.19
N PHE A 137 -20.48 11.38 -1.74
CA PHE A 137 -20.14 10.14 -2.43
C PHE A 137 -19.38 10.41 -3.72
N ASP A 138 -19.83 11.36 -4.52
CA ASP A 138 -19.13 11.75 -5.76
C ASP A 138 -17.74 12.29 -5.47
N ALA A 139 -17.60 13.15 -4.46
CA ALA A 139 -16.29 13.65 -4.03
C ALA A 139 -15.38 12.52 -3.55
N MET A 140 -15.90 11.50 -2.87
CA MET A 140 -15.14 10.30 -2.49
C MET A 140 -14.65 9.54 -3.73
N ILE A 141 -15.51 9.32 -4.72
CA ILE A 141 -15.14 8.61 -5.94
C ILE A 141 -14.02 9.35 -6.70
N ASP A 142 -14.13 10.66 -6.82
CA ASP A 142 -13.11 11.49 -7.48
C ASP A 142 -11.78 11.46 -6.70
N SER A 143 -11.84 11.54 -5.37
CA SER A 143 -10.65 11.40 -4.53
C SER A 143 -9.99 10.02 -4.66
N ILE A 144 -10.75 8.92 -4.81
CA ILE A 144 -10.21 7.59 -5.08
C ILE A 144 -9.47 7.57 -6.42
N ARG A 145 -10.04 8.17 -7.45
CA ARG A 145 -9.42 8.23 -8.79
C ARG A 145 -8.10 9.00 -8.76
N GLU A 146 -8.12 10.21 -8.22
CA GLU A 146 -6.95 11.09 -8.13
C GLU A 146 -5.81 10.46 -7.33
N ASP A 147 -6.11 9.94 -6.13
CA ASP A 147 -5.11 9.31 -5.26
C ASP A 147 -4.57 8.02 -5.88
N THR A 148 -5.41 7.23 -6.57
CA THR A 148 -4.98 6.02 -7.26
C THR A 148 -4.02 6.34 -8.38
N VAL A 149 -4.36 7.30 -9.25
CA VAL A 149 -3.50 7.75 -10.35
C VAL A 149 -2.18 8.26 -9.79
N ARG A 150 -2.22 9.16 -8.82
CA ARG A 150 -1.03 9.71 -8.18
C ARG A 150 -0.14 8.63 -7.57
N MET A 151 -0.72 7.70 -6.82
CA MET A 151 0.05 6.63 -6.18
C MET A 151 0.67 5.67 -7.19
N ILE A 152 0.00 5.34 -8.30
CA ILE A 152 0.54 4.48 -9.35
C ILE A 152 1.80 5.09 -9.95
N PHE A 153 1.82 6.38 -10.23
CA PHE A 153 3.01 7.04 -10.78
C PHE A 153 4.15 7.18 -9.75
N LEU A 154 3.85 7.50 -8.51
CA LEU A 154 4.85 7.74 -7.46
C LEU A 154 5.37 6.45 -6.80
N ALA A 155 4.63 5.35 -6.86
CA ALA A 155 5.01 4.11 -6.20
C ALA A 155 6.32 3.55 -6.75
N GLN A 156 7.25 3.26 -5.85
CA GLN A 156 8.48 2.53 -6.15
C GLN A 156 8.34 1.09 -5.62
N VAL A 157 8.36 0.13 -6.54
CA VAL A 157 8.35 -1.28 -6.17
C VAL A 157 9.78 -1.70 -5.80
N ARG A 158 10.00 -1.99 -4.52
CA ARG A 158 11.23 -2.62 -4.08
C ARG A 158 11.04 -4.13 -4.17
N THR A 159 11.68 -4.76 -5.12
CA THR A 159 11.80 -6.21 -5.15
C THR A 159 12.64 -6.61 -3.94
N ARG A 160 12.01 -7.24 -2.95
CA ARG A 160 12.76 -7.83 -1.84
C ARG A 160 13.48 -9.03 -2.43
N GLU A 161 14.78 -8.88 -2.69
CA GLU A 161 15.62 -10.04 -2.92
C GLU A 161 15.47 -10.93 -1.70
N GLU A 162 14.91 -12.14 -1.90
CA GLU A 162 14.91 -13.13 -0.83
C GLU A 162 16.34 -13.30 -0.37
N PRO A 163 16.67 -13.10 0.92
CA PRO A 163 18.01 -13.31 1.39
C PRO A 163 18.33 -14.78 1.08
N LYS A 164 19.21 -15.01 0.11
CA LYS A 164 19.80 -16.35 -0.10
C LYS A 164 20.36 -16.74 1.24
N ARG A 165 19.72 -17.73 1.87
CA ARG A 165 20.28 -18.39 3.05
C ARG A 165 21.62 -18.96 2.60
N GLU A 166 22.71 -18.22 2.81
CA GLU A 166 24.03 -18.80 2.77
C GLU A 166 24.06 -19.87 3.85
N GLN A 167 24.26 -21.10 3.43
CA GLN A 167 24.51 -22.18 4.38
C GLN A 167 25.84 -21.84 5.07
N VAL A 168 25.75 -21.23 6.25
CA VAL A 168 26.91 -20.88 7.10
C VAL A 168 27.57 -22.12 7.70
N ALA A 169 26.96 -23.28 7.56
CA ALA A 169 27.54 -24.57 7.91
C ALA A 169 28.03 -25.25 6.64
N LYS A 170 29.27 -25.00 6.26
CA LYS A 170 30.07 -25.99 5.53
C LYS A 170 30.27 -27.15 6.49
N GLU A 171 29.71 -28.32 6.16
CA GLU A 171 30.19 -29.57 6.75
C GLU A 171 31.69 -29.62 6.48
N THR A 172 32.50 -29.29 7.48
CA THR A 172 33.88 -29.66 7.49
C THR A 172 33.91 -31.18 7.67
N GLY A 173 33.87 -31.86 6.55
CA GLY A 173 34.12 -33.28 6.52
C GLY A 173 35.45 -33.55 7.19
N ALA A 174 35.39 -34.17 8.36
CA ALA A 174 36.58 -34.74 8.96
C ALA A 174 37.12 -35.80 8.00
N ALA A 175 38.16 -35.44 7.24
CA ALA A 175 38.92 -36.37 6.45
C ALA A 175 39.76 -37.22 7.41
N GLY A 176 39.51 -38.52 7.34
CA GLY A 176 40.54 -39.50 7.61
C GLY A 176 40.56 -40.13 8.98
N ALA A 177 40.07 -41.34 9.02
CA ALA A 177 40.86 -42.50 9.50
C ALA A 177 40.04 -43.75 9.19
N THR A 178 40.54 -44.54 8.24
CA THR A 178 40.21 -45.93 8.11
C THR A 178 40.75 -46.67 9.30
N ASP A 179 39.91 -47.20 10.16
CA ASP A 179 40.02 -48.56 10.70
C ASP A 179 38.72 -48.97 11.37
N GLY A 180 38.40 -50.23 11.20
CA GLY A 180 37.12 -50.82 11.56
C GLY A 180 36.85 -50.83 13.05
N SER A 181 35.56 -50.93 13.27
CA SER A 181 34.88 -51.37 14.49
C SER A 181 34.35 -50.27 15.42
N VAL A 182 33.08 -50.53 15.77
CA VAL A 182 32.28 -49.95 16.84
C VAL A 182 31.47 -48.73 16.48
N LYS A 183 30.23 -48.96 16.08
CA LYS A 183 29.11 -47.98 16.15
C LYS A 183 28.98 -47.51 17.60
N ALA A 184 29.44 -46.33 17.91
CA ALA A 184 29.11 -45.64 19.13
C ALA A 184 27.64 -45.14 18.99
N GLU A 185 26.72 -45.75 19.72
CA GLU A 185 25.36 -45.21 19.87
C GLU A 185 25.44 -43.83 20.55
N PRO A 186 24.67 -42.83 20.08
CA PRO A 186 24.65 -41.53 20.71
C PRO A 186 24.11 -41.69 22.14
N LYS A 187 24.94 -41.42 23.17
CA LYS A 187 24.51 -41.31 24.56
C LYS A 187 23.45 -40.24 24.68
N ARG A 188 22.18 -40.63 24.78
CA ARG A 188 21.09 -39.73 25.15
C ARG A 188 21.40 -39.18 26.53
N ALA A 189 21.63 -37.86 26.64
CA ALA A 189 21.64 -37.17 27.93
C ALA A 189 20.33 -37.50 28.65
N GLY A 190 20.45 -38.05 29.86
CA GLY A 190 19.29 -38.52 30.63
C GLY A 190 18.28 -37.41 30.80
N LYS A 191 17.02 -37.67 30.55
CA LYS A 191 15.92 -36.72 30.77
C LYS A 191 15.99 -36.29 32.23
N LYS A 192 16.03 -34.95 32.46
CA LYS A 192 15.88 -34.39 33.81
C LYS A 192 14.59 -34.91 34.44
N PRO A 193 14.62 -35.43 35.69
CA PRO A 193 13.42 -35.92 36.35
C PRO A 193 12.43 -34.78 36.58
N GLY A 194 11.16 -35.01 36.36
CA GLY A 194 10.10 -34.04 36.64
C GLY A 194 9.93 -33.83 38.17
N PRO A 195 9.39 -32.69 38.64
CA PRO A 195 9.25 -32.36 40.04
C PRO A 195 8.51 -33.42 40.90
N ASN A 196 7.61 -34.18 40.25
CA ASN A 196 6.79 -35.20 40.90
C ASN A 196 7.28 -36.63 40.68
N ASP A 197 8.31 -36.83 39.89
CA ASP A 197 8.87 -38.15 39.64
C ASP A 197 9.60 -38.70 40.86
N PRO A 198 9.75 -40.04 40.99
CA PRO A 198 10.54 -40.64 42.07
C PRO A 198 11.99 -40.14 41.96
N CYS A 199 12.57 -39.80 43.11
CA CYS A 199 13.92 -39.26 43.16
C CYS A 199 14.96 -40.29 42.70
N PRO A 200 15.87 -39.99 41.78
CA PRO A 200 16.87 -40.93 41.28
C PRO A 200 17.91 -41.33 42.33
N CYS A 201 17.95 -40.66 43.48
CA CYS A 201 18.80 -41.07 44.61
C CYS A 201 18.31 -42.36 45.33
N GLY A 202 17.17 -42.95 44.95
CA GLY A 202 16.66 -44.17 45.56
C GLY A 202 15.93 -43.98 46.91
N SER A 203 15.68 -42.74 47.36
CA SER A 203 15.06 -42.45 48.64
C SER A 203 13.54 -42.72 48.73
N GLY A 204 12.89 -43.13 47.59
CA GLY A 204 11.45 -43.33 47.52
C GLY A 204 10.58 -42.06 47.61
N LYS A 205 11.20 -40.89 47.78
CA LYS A 205 10.51 -39.60 47.88
C LYS A 205 10.42 -38.94 46.49
N LYS A 206 9.42 -38.06 46.27
CA LYS A 206 9.32 -37.26 45.08
C LYS A 206 10.55 -36.33 44.93
N TYR A 207 11.06 -36.16 43.68
CA TYR A 207 12.26 -35.39 43.40
C TYR A 207 12.23 -33.99 44.03
N LYS A 208 11.11 -33.26 43.97
CA LYS A 208 10.93 -31.94 44.57
C LYS A 208 11.06 -31.90 46.09
N LYS A 209 10.88 -33.03 46.81
CA LYS A 209 10.97 -33.16 48.24
C LYS A 209 12.28 -33.83 48.70
N CYS A 210 13.21 -34.06 47.78
CA CYS A 210 14.47 -34.74 48.06
C CYS A 210 15.66 -33.98 47.48
N CYS A 211 16.17 -34.40 46.33
CA CYS A 211 17.40 -33.85 45.75
C CYS A 211 17.23 -32.46 45.16
N TYR A 212 16.03 -32.08 44.70
CA TYR A 212 15.75 -30.74 44.15
C TYR A 212 16.09 -29.61 45.15
N LEU A 213 15.99 -29.85 46.43
CA LEU A 213 16.28 -28.86 47.47
C LEU A 213 17.74 -28.85 47.92
N LYS A 214 18.58 -29.78 47.41
CA LYS A 214 20.00 -29.84 47.76
C LYS A 214 20.82 -28.92 46.81
N PRO A 215 21.86 -28.23 47.37
CA PRO A 215 22.72 -27.38 46.55
C PRO A 215 23.52 -28.16 45.50
N ASP A 216 23.81 -29.44 45.75
CA ASP A 216 24.58 -30.33 44.87
C ASP A 216 23.70 -31.23 43.98
N ASP A 217 22.57 -30.74 43.50
CA ASP A 217 21.69 -31.47 42.61
C ASP A 217 22.35 -31.68 41.22
N PRO A 218 22.63 -32.92 40.80
CA PRO A 218 23.30 -33.19 39.52
C PRO A 218 22.44 -32.87 38.28
N TYR A 219 21.18 -32.50 38.50
CA TYR A 219 20.23 -32.18 37.42
C TYR A 219 19.83 -30.70 37.42
N LYS A 220 20.41 -29.87 38.24
CA LYS A 220 20.25 -28.40 38.23
C LYS A 220 21.09 -27.75 37.18
#